data_04443cf200d0b2955b229d41a8d0526a
#
_entry.id   04443cf200d0b2955b229d41a8d0526a
#
_cell.length_a   1.000
_cell.length_b   1.000
_cell.length_c   1.000
_cell.angle_alpha   90.00
_cell.angle_beta   90.00
_cell.angle_gamma   90.00
#
_symmetry.space_group_name_H-M   'P 1'
#
loop_
_entity.id
_entity.type
_entity.pdbx_description
1 polymer ?
#
loop_
_entity_poly.entity_id
_entity_poly.type
_entity_poly.pdbx_seq_one_letter_code
_entity_poly.pdbx_strand_id
1 'polypeptide(L)'
;MSKKATLPYDVRLECIAYVRGYPRRVQAYRDARAEIMDGTHSATEGLPRRQGAGRPAESKAEQLAAIENWPETKKMRAVEYAIDRCGLDLESESVRKQLAQGIMRNCQGKHKFSRNKIIVPGISERTFSRRKEQFLLDIAIYCGFAEKVGTNST
;
A
#
# COMPACT_ATOMS: atom_id res chain seq x y z
N MET A 1 22.53 22.80 -0.01
CA MET A 1 21.26 22.69 -0.06
C MET A 1 20.81 21.47 -0.63
N SER A 2 20.09 20.78 0.07
CA SER A 2 19.68 19.58 -0.44
C SER A 2 18.45 19.73 -1.23
N LYS A 3 18.36 19.09 -2.30
CA LYS A 3 17.26 19.17 -3.07
C LYS A 3 16.36 18.10 -2.65
N LYS A 4 15.15 18.36 -2.39
CA LYS A 4 14.24 17.41 -2.05
C LYS A 4 13.95 16.59 -3.21
N ALA A 5 13.82 15.31 -3.03
CA ALA A 5 13.46 14.43 -4.10
C ALA A 5 12.05 14.74 -4.47
N THR A 6 11.81 14.95 -5.72
CA THR A 6 10.48 15.24 -6.18
C THR A 6 10.12 14.17 -7.17
N LEU A 7 8.97 13.58 -7.02
CA LEU A 7 8.56 12.55 -7.94
C LEU A 7 8.12 13.15 -9.26
N PRO A 8 8.45 12.52 -10.36
CA PRO A 8 7.88 12.93 -11.63
C PRO A 8 6.37 12.84 -11.53
N TYR A 9 5.70 13.70 -12.26
CA TYR A 9 4.27 13.79 -12.17
C TYR A 9 3.57 12.46 -12.45
N ASP A 10 3.99 11.76 -13.48
CA ASP A 10 3.36 10.49 -13.81
C ASP A 10 3.58 9.45 -12.73
N VAL A 11 4.74 9.44 -12.11
CA VAL A 11 5.02 8.48 -11.05
C VAL A 11 4.17 8.83 -9.83
N ARG A 12 4.02 10.12 -9.57
CA ARG A 12 3.22 10.56 -8.45
C ARG A 12 1.78 10.11 -8.63
N LEU A 13 1.26 10.24 -9.84
CA LEU A 13 -0.11 9.81 -10.11
C LEU A 13 -0.26 8.30 -9.94
N GLU A 14 0.77 7.57 -10.32
CA GLU A 14 0.73 6.14 -10.16
C GLU A 14 0.70 5.75 -8.69
N CYS A 15 1.49 6.43 -7.88
CA CYS A 15 1.49 6.15 -6.45
C CYS A 15 0.13 6.50 -5.83
N ILE A 16 -0.49 7.57 -6.27
CA ILE A 16 -1.81 7.94 -5.79
C ILE A 16 -2.82 6.86 -6.19
N ALA A 17 -2.66 6.32 -7.40
CA ALA A 17 -3.56 5.26 -7.83
C ALA A 17 -3.43 4.02 -6.96
N TYR A 18 -2.22 3.73 -6.49
CA TYR A 18 -2.02 2.60 -5.59
C TYR A 18 -2.77 2.83 -4.28
N VAL A 19 -2.74 4.06 -3.78
CA VAL A 19 -3.46 4.37 -2.55
C VAL A 19 -4.95 4.22 -2.77
N ARG A 20 -5.44 4.70 -3.91
CA ARG A 20 -6.86 4.62 -4.20
C ARG A 20 -7.33 3.18 -4.32
N GLY A 21 -6.51 2.31 -4.84
CA GLY A 21 -6.89 0.92 -4.99
C GLY A 21 -6.60 0.06 -3.77
N TYR A 22 -6.01 0.64 -2.76
CA TYR A 22 -5.59 -0.12 -1.60
C TYR A 22 -6.73 -0.86 -0.91
N PRO A 23 -7.86 -0.22 -0.59
CA PRO A 23 -8.92 -0.95 0.11
C PRO A 23 -9.43 -2.15 -0.67
N ARG A 24 -9.55 -2.00 -1.98
CA ARG A 24 -10.01 -3.08 -2.83
C ARG A 24 -8.99 -4.21 -2.83
N ARG A 25 -7.72 -3.87 -2.87
CA ARG A 25 -6.68 -4.88 -2.89
C ARG A 25 -6.59 -5.62 -1.57
N VAL A 26 -6.79 -4.91 -0.47
CA VAL A 26 -6.77 -5.55 0.84
C VAL A 26 -7.90 -6.56 0.93
N GLN A 27 -9.07 -6.18 0.43
CA GLN A 27 -10.21 -7.09 0.51
C GLN A 27 -9.97 -8.32 -0.36
N ALA A 28 -9.46 -8.11 -1.56
CA ALA A 28 -9.19 -9.25 -2.45
C ALA A 28 -8.15 -10.18 -1.85
N TYR A 29 -7.16 -9.60 -1.21
CA TYR A 29 -6.10 -10.38 -0.60
C TYR A 29 -6.68 -11.20 0.57
N ARG A 30 -7.51 -10.59 1.38
CA ARG A 30 -8.10 -11.30 2.51
C ARG A 30 -9.01 -12.41 2.05
N ASP A 31 -9.79 -12.13 1.01
CA ASP A 31 -10.70 -13.15 0.50
C ASP A 31 -9.94 -14.33 -0.07
N ALA A 32 -8.86 -14.05 -0.79
CA ALA A 32 -8.08 -15.15 -1.35
C ALA A 32 -7.44 -15.98 -0.26
N ARG A 33 -6.93 -15.31 0.76
CA ARG A 33 -6.33 -16.08 1.85
C ARG A 33 -7.37 -16.89 2.58
N ALA A 34 -8.55 -16.32 2.78
CA ALA A 34 -9.59 -17.04 3.50
C ALA A 34 -9.99 -18.30 2.75
N GLU A 35 -10.07 -18.19 1.43
CA GLU A 35 -10.41 -19.36 0.65
C GLU A 35 -9.38 -20.45 0.81
N ILE A 36 -8.13 -20.08 0.81
CA ILE A 36 -7.08 -21.08 0.96
C ILE A 36 -7.11 -21.68 2.36
N MET A 37 -7.26 -20.82 3.35
CA MET A 37 -7.21 -21.31 4.71
C MET A 37 -8.41 -22.18 5.06
N ASP A 38 -9.56 -21.85 4.50
CA ASP A 38 -10.73 -22.65 4.77
C ASP A 38 -10.71 -23.94 4.02
N GLY A 39 -9.96 -24.05 3.05
CA GLY A 39 -9.94 -25.24 2.27
C GLY A 39 -11.18 -25.40 1.44
N THR A 40 -12.01 -24.41 1.38
CA THR A 40 -13.19 -24.57 0.61
C THR A 40 -12.79 -24.27 -0.73
N HIS A 41 -13.08 -24.78 -1.61
CA HIS A 41 -12.74 -24.48 -2.87
C HIS A 41 -13.85 -24.23 -3.70
N SER A 42 -14.68 -23.42 -3.29
CA SER A 42 -15.79 -23.09 -4.09
C SER A 42 -15.28 -22.65 -5.41
N ALA A 43 -14.19 -22.09 -5.39
CA ALA A 43 -13.70 -21.60 -6.64
C ALA A 43 -13.39 -22.74 -7.56
N THR A 44 -13.14 -23.85 -7.04
CA THR A 44 -12.77 -24.90 -7.90
C THR A 44 -13.94 -25.74 -8.26
N GLU A 45 -15.06 -25.44 -7.72
CA GLU A 45 -16.14 -26.16 -8.05
C GLU A 45 -16.38 -25.97 -9.42
N GLY A 46 -16.66 -26.15 -10.24
CA GLY A 46 -16.90 -25.94 -11.55
C GLY A 46 -15.71 -26.10 -12.42
N LEU A 47 -14.57 -26.14 -11.89
CA LEU A 47 -13.43 -26.30 -12.69
C LEU A 47 -13.08 -27.72 -12.80
N PRO A 48 -12.62 -28.11 -13.90
CA PRO A 48 -12.27 -29.44 -14.09
C PRO A 48 -11.14 -29.76 -13.20
N ARG A 49 -11.20 -30.80 -12.58
CA ARG A 49 -10.21 -31.10 -11.75
C ARG A 49 -9.13 -31.57 -12.55
N ARG A 50 -8.18 -31.01 -12.75
CA ARG A 50 -7.18 -31.38 -13.54
C ARG A 50 -6.47 -32.41 -12.90
N GLN A 51 -5.80 -33.04 -13.51
CA GLN A 51 -5.07 -33.98 -12.97
C GLN A 51 -4.22 -33.40 -12.09
N GLY A 52 -3.98 -32.37 -12.28
CA GLY A 52 -3.12 -31.73 -11.41
C GLY A 52 -3.61 -31.94 -10.14
N ALA A 53 -4.71 -32.31 -10.13
CA ALA A 53 -5.31 -32.44 -8.92
C ALA A 53 -4.56 -33.37 -8.14
N GLY A 54 -3.84 -34.07 -8.68
CA GLY A 54 -3.18 -34.95 -7.87
C GLY A 54 -2.27 -34.25 -6.97
N ARG A 55 -2.23 -33.00 -6.95
CA ARG A 55 -1.41 -32.35 -6.11
C ARG A 55 -2.16 -31.69 -5.14
N PRO A 56 -2.93 -32.28 -4.44
CA PRO A 56 -3.70 -31.63 -3.45
C PRO A 56 -2.71 -31.14 -2.52
N ALA A 57 -1.65 -31.68 -2.65
CA ALA A 57 -0.75 -31.30 -1.74
C ALA A 57 -0.11 -30.05 -2.01
N GLU A 58 -0.45 -29.41 -2.98
CA GLU A 58 0.12 -28.18 -3.16
C GLU A 58 -0.24 -27.59 -1.93
N SER A 59 0.61 -27.43 -1.06
CA SER A 59 0.29 -27.04 0.27
C SER A 59 -0.33 -25.68 0.33
N LYS A 60 -1.00 -25.44 1.43
CA LYS A 60 -1.54 -24.14 1.65
C LYS A 60 -0.43 -23.12 1.65
N ALA A 61 0.73 -23.52 2.16
CA ALA A 61 1.85 -22.59 2.19
C ALA A 61 2.24 -22.14 0.78
N GLU A 62 2.23 -23.04 -0.17
CA GLU A 62 2.58 -22.69 -1.51
C GLU A 62 1.52 -21.79 -2.13
N GLN A 63 0.27 -22.05 -1.83
CA GLN A 63 -0.80 -21.24 -2.35
C GLN A 63 -0.74 -19.85 -1.75
N LEU A 64 -0.46 -19.76 -0.46
CA LEU A 64 -0.34 -18.45 0.16
C LEU A 64 0.85 -17.69 -0.38
N ALA A 65 1.94 -18.38 -0.66
CA ALA A 65 3.10 -17.73 -1.23
C ALA A 65 2.79 -17.20 -2.63
N ALA A 66 1.97 -17.91 -3.37
CA ALA A 66 1.61 -17.45 -4.70
C ALA A 66 0.83 -16.13 -4.61
N ILE A 67 -0.03 -16.02 -3.62
CA ILE A 67 -0.78 -14.78 -3.44
C ILE A 67 0.16 -13.63 -3.13
N GLU A 68 1.19 -13.88 -2.35
CA GLU A 68 2.13 -12.82 -2.02
C GLU A 68 2.89 -12.34 -3.24
N ASN A 69 2.97 -13.15 -4.26
CA ASN A 69 3.67 -12.74 -5.46
C ASN A 69 2.78 -12.10 -6.51
N TRP A 70 1.50 -11.98 -6.24
CA TRP A 70 0.61 -11.31 -7.18
C TRP A 70 1.03 -9.86 -7.34
N PRO A 71 0.94 -9.31 -8.53
CA PRO A 71 1.23 -7.90 -8.71
C PRO A 71 0.35 -7.02 -7.85
N GLU A 72 -0.92 -7.41 -7.68
CA GLU A 72 -1.82 -6.59 -6.87
C GLU A 72 -1.41 -6.62 -5.41
N THR A 73 -0.88 -7.74 -4.93
CA THR A 73 -0.40 -7.81 -3.57
C THR A 73 0.82 -6.92 -3.39
N LYS A 74 1.68 -6.88 -4.38
CA LYS A 74 2.86 -6.03 -4.26
C LYS A 74 2.48 -4.57 -4.20
N LYS A 75 1.46 -4.17 -4.95
CA LYS A 75 0.99 -2.80 -4.88
C LYS A 75 0.42 -2.50 -3.51
N MET A 76 -0.29 -3.46 -2.94
CA MET A 76 -0.84 -3.31 -1.61
C MET A 76 0.30 -3.16 -0.59
N ARG A 77 1.33 -3.99 -0.71
CA ARG A 77 2.44 -3.94 0.22
C ARG A 77 3.20 -2.62 0.13
N ALA A 78 3.25 -2.04 -1.06
CA ALA A 78 3.91 -0.75 -1.21
C ALA A 78 3.22 0.32 -0.37
N VAL A 79 1.89 0.29 -0.34
CA VAL A 79 1.15 1.24 0.45
C VAL A 79 1.36 0.96 1.93
N GLU A 80 1.39 -0.31 2.31
CA GLU A 80 1.62 -0.67 3.70
C GLU A 80 3.01 -0.23 4.16
N TYR A 81 3.97 -0.34 3.27
CA TYR A 81 5.32 0.11 3.58
C TYR A 81 5.31 1.61 3.91
N ALA A 82 4.57 2.38 3.12
CA ALA A 82 4.49 3.80 3.36
C ALA A 82 3.73 4.11 4.65
N ILE A 83 2.67 3.35 4.93
CA ILE A 83 1.92 3.54 6.16
C ILE A 83 2.82 3.27 7.35
N ASP A 84 3.61 2.22 7.30
CA ASP A 84 4.46 1.87 8.42
C ASP A 84 5.55 2.90 8.66
N ARG A 85 5.99 3.55 7.61
CA ARG A 85 7.04 4.53 7.78
C ARG A 85 6.49 5.92 8.09
N CYS A 86 5.20 6.10 7.93
CA CYS A 86 4.62 7.42 8.08
C CYS A 86 4.64 7.84 9.53
N GLY A 87 5.27 8.96 9.79
CA GLY A 87 5.25 9.52 11.14
C GLY A 87 6.08 8.78 12.15
N LEU A 88 7.07 8.03 11.72
CA LEU A 88 7.89 7.31 12.69
C LEU A 88 8.58 8.23 13.68
N ASP A 89 8.77 9.47 13.30
CA ASP A 89 9.42 10.40 14.18
C ASP A 89 8.46 11.03 15.19
N LEU A 90 7.17 10.74 15.08
CA LEU A 90 6.21 11.32 15.99
C LEU A 90 6.08 10.43 17.21
N GLU A 91 5.94 11.04 18.34
CA GLU A 91 5.88 10.28 19.56
C GLU A 91 4.55 9.59 19.78
N SER A 92 3.49 10.20 19.38
CA SER A 92 2.18 9.65 19.64
C SER A 92 1.77 8.66 18.55
N GLU A 93 1.50 7.44 18.93
CA GLU A 93 1.06 6.46 17.98
C GLU A 93 -0.30 6.84 17.42
N SER A 94 -1.12 7.46 18.24
CA SER A 94 -2.42 7.89 17.77
C SER A 94 -2.29 8.93 16.68
N VAL A 95 -1.38 9.87 16.85
CA VAL A 95 -1.19 10.90 15.83
C VAL A 95 -0.61 10.28 14.56
N ARG A 96 0.28 9.30 14.71
CA ARG A 96 0.83 8.65 13.54
C ARG A 96 -0.26 7.98 12.73
N LYS A 97 -1.19 7.30 13.40
CA LYS A 97 -2.28 6.65 12.71
C LYS A 97 -3.19 7.65 12.04
N GLN A 98 -3.48 8.74 12.72
CA GLN A 98 -4.34 9.75 12.14
C GLN A 98 -3.69 10.40 10.94
N LEU A 99 -2.39 10.59 10.99
CA LEU A 99 -1.68 11.18 9.86
C LEU A 99 -1.75 10.25 8.66
N ALA A 100 -1.45 8.98 8.85
CA ALA A 100 -1.50 8.03 7.73
C ALA A 100 -2.91 7.94 7.17
N GLN A 101 -3.91 7.87 8.03
CA GLN A 101 -5.27 7.79 7.56
C GLN A 101 -5.68 9.06 6.83
N GLY A 102 -5.21 10.21 7.32
CA GLY A 102 -5.52 11.47 6.65
C GLY A 102 -4.92 11.54 5.27
N ILE A 103 -3.68 11.06 5.13
CA ILE A 103 -3.05 11.06 3.82
C ILE A 103 -3.78 10.11 2.89
N MET A 104 -4.13 8.92 3.38
CA MET A 104 -4.87 7.97 2.56
C MET A 104 -6.18 8.57 2.09
N ARG A 105 -6.91 9.25 2.98
CA ARG A 105 -8.15 9.85 2.63
C ARG A 105 -7.98 10.96 1.64
N ASN A 106 -6.94 11.75 1.80
CA ASN A 106 -6.69 12.84 0.88
C ASN A 106 -6.45 12.30 -0.53
N CYS A 107 -5.78 11.15 -0.63
CA CYS A 107 -5.51 10.56 -1.94
C CYS A 107 -6.74 9.90 -2.54
N GLN A 108 -7.70 9.49 -1.69
CA GLN A 108 -8.87 8.81 -2.20
C GLN A 108 -9.85 9.76 -2.87
N GLY A 109 -9.82 11.02 -2.52
CA GLY A 109 -10.80 11.94 -3.03
C GLY A 109 -10.60 12.30 -4.46
N LYS A 110 -11.68 12.37 -5.24
CA LYS A 110 -11.59 12.78 -6.57
C LYS A 110 -11.30 14.23 -6.64
N HIS A 111 -11.94 15.00 -5.78
CA HIS A 111 -11.68 16.41 -5.78
C HIS A 111 -10.80 16.52 -4.60
N LYS A 112 -9.77 17.20 -4.63
CA LYS A 112 -8.94 17.35 -3.52
C LYS A 112 -9.76 17.60 -2.35
N PHE A 113 -9.75 16.75 -1.39
CA PHE A 113 -10.42 16.98 -0.16
C PHE A 113 -9.73 18.20 0.32
N SER A 114 -10.47 19.15 0.66
CA SER A 114 -9.91 20.37 1.17
C SER A 114 -9.09 19.97 2.38
N ARG A 115 -7.88 20.39 2.44
CA ARG A 115 -7.05 20.09 3.56
C ARG A 115 -7.68 20.56 4.81
N ASN A 116 -8.55 21.53 4.73
CA ASN A 116 -9.20 22.04 5.88
C ASN A 116 -10.05 21.00 6.56
N LYS A 117 -10.43 19.95 5.86
CA LYS A 117 -11.26 18.96 6.46
C LYS A 117 -10.48 17.81 7.03
N ILE A 118 -9.20 17.77 6.82
CA ILE A 118 -8.39 16.70 7.36
C ILE A 118 -7.53 17.31 8.43
N ILE A 119 -7.93 17.11 9.65
CA ILE A 119 -7.21 17.70 10.77
C ILE A 119 -6.51 16.62 11.53
N VAL A 120 -5.21 16.77 11.69
CA VAL A 120 -4.42 15.85 12.49
C VAL A 120 -3.80 16.69 13.58
N PRO A 121 -4.01 16.33 14.82
CA PRO A 121 -3.51 17.13 15.93
C PRO A 121 -2.01 17.35 15.85
N GLY A 122 -1.62 18.58 15.96
CA GLY A 122 -0.19 18.91 15.95
C GLY A 122 0.46 18.97 14.59
N ILE A 123 -0.30 18.77 13.54
CA ILE A 123 0.25 18.77 12.20
C ILE A 123 -0.36 19.90 11.41
N SER A 124 0.47 20.84 10.96
CA SER A 124 -0.04 21.97 10.19
C SER A 124 -0.29 21.53 8.75
N GLU A 125 -1.00 22.34 8.02
CA GLU A 125 -1.26 22.02 6.62
C GLU A 125 0.01 21.84 5.83
N ARG A 126 0.99 22.67 6.10
CA ARG A 126 2.22 22.59 5.39
C ARG A 126 2.92 21.29 5.70
N THR A 127 2.96 20.92 6.95
CA THR A 127 3.60 19.69 7.35
C THR A 127 2.83 18.50 6.76
N PHE A 128 1.52 18.58 6.75
CA PHE A 128 0.72 17.52 6.17
C PHE A 128 1.08 17.32 4.71
N SER A 129 1.22 18.41 3.96
CA SER A 129 1.56 18.29 2.55
C SER A 129 2.92 17.65 2.37
N ARG A 130 3.88 18.03 3.19
CA ARG A 130 5.19 17.44 3.08
C ARG A 130 5.17 15.97 3.42
N ARG A 131 4.39 15.59 4.43
CA ARG A 131 4.29 14.21 4.83
C ARG A 131 3.60 13.39 3.74
N LYS A 132 2.65 13.99 3.06
CA LYS A 132 1.99 13.30 1.98
C LYS A 132 2.97 13.03 0.85
N GLU A 133 3.80 14.03 0.52
CA GLU A 133 4.78 13.82 -0.55
C GLU A 133 5.78 12.74 -0.15
N GLN A 134 6.16 12.69 1.11
CA GLN A 134 7.07 11.66 1.57
C GLN A 134 6.40 10.29 1.51
N PHE A 135 5.11 10.23 1.83
CA PHE A 135 4.37 8.98 1.77
C PHE A 135 4.38 8.45 0.33
N LEU A 136 4.12 9.32 -0.62
CA LEU A 136 4.12 8.89 -2.02
C LEU A 136 5.52 8.49 -2.46
N LEU A 137 6.52 9.18 -1.99
CA LEU A 137 7.89 8.83 -2.32
C LEU A 137 8.22 7.45 -1.77
N ASP A 138 7.75 7.14 -0.57
CA ASP A 138 8.03 5.82 0.01
C ASP A 138 7.40 4.72 -0.83
N ILE A 139 6.20 4.96 -1.36
CA ILE A 139 5.59 3.98 -2.25
C ILE A 139 6.47 3.80 -3.48
N ALA A 140 6.94 4.91 -4.04
CA ALA A 140 7.76 4.83 -5.24
C ALA A 140 9.07 4.11 -4.98
N ILE A 141 9.65 4.32 -3.82
CA ILE A 141 10.89 3.64 -3.48
C ILE A 141 10.65 2.14 -3.34
N TYR A 142 9.57 1.77 -2.70
CA TYR A 142 9.27 0.35 -2.52
C TYR A 142 9.09 -0.33 -3.89
N CYS A 143 8.48 0.38 -4.82
CA CYS A 143 8.22 -0.20 -6.12
C CYS A 143 9.38 -0.09 -7.08
N GLY A 144 10.44 0.58 -6.68
CA GLY A 144 11.57 0.74 -7.58
C GLY A 144 11.41 1.88 -8.56
N PHE A 145 10.39 2.72 -8.38
CA PHE A 145 10.20 3.86 -9.28
C PHE A 145 11.10 5.03 -8.90
N ALA A 146 11.68 5.00 -7.71
CA ALA A 146 12.55 6.08 -7.27
C ALA A 146 13.59 5.48 -6.35
N GLU A 147 14.70 6.15 -6.24
CA GLU A 147 15.75 5.66 -5.40
C GLU A 147 15.68 6.31 -4.06
N LYS A 148 16.17 5.65 -3.05
CA LYS A 148 16.20 6.24 -1.75
C LYS A 148 17.10 7.40 -1.76
N VAL A 149 16.59 8.49 -1.33
CA VAL A 149 17.36 9.68 -1.30
C VAL A 149 18.18 9.68 -0.06
N GLY A 150 19.34 10.06 -0.17
CA GLY A 150 20.14 10.20 0.99
C GLY A 150 21.00 9.04 1.30
N THR A 151 20.60 7.90 0.90
CA THR A 151 21.41 6.81 1.26
C THR A 151 22.62 6.79 0.44
N ASN A 152 22.59 7.39 -0.66
CA ASN A 152 23.75 7.31 -1.46
C ASN A 152 24.43 8.54 -1.40
N SER A 153 24.04 9.34 -0.60
CA SER A 153 24.66 10.56 -0.56
C SER A 153 26.06 10.40 -0.25
N THR A 154 26.47 9.33 0.01
CA THR A 154 27.86 9.30 0.27
C THR A 154 28.62 9.29 -0.84
#